data_4a2aec76e3fb0970f39bb3ab51b327a7
#
_entry.id   4a2aec76e3fb0970f39bb3ab51b327a7
#
_cell.length_a   1.000
_cell.length_b   1.000
_cell.length_c   1.000
_cell.angle_alpha   90.00
_cell.angle_beta   90.00
_cell.angle_gamma   90.00
#
_symmetry.space_group_name_H-M   'P 1'
#
loop_
_entity.id
_entity.type
_entity.pdbx_description
1 polymer ?
#
loop_
_entity_poly.entity_id
_entity_poly.type
_entity_poly.pdbx_seq_one_letter_code
_entity_poly.pdbx_strand_id
1 'polypeptide(L)'
;QALLDRCGDIPVYTAKFDILTQITGFKLTRGLLCAMDRKKLPEADVLCGNMHRIAVLEDVMNPTNVGAIFRSAAALGMDAVLLTHGCADPLYRRAIRVSMGTVFQIPWTYLPKTEEDTAQILHTLGFPCVAMALRDDSCEICDPRFAKLDKLAVILGTEGEGLRQETITHSEYTVKIPMTHDVDSLNVAAASAVAFWELSKRETV
;
A
#
# COMPACT_ATOMS: atom_id res chain seq x y z
N GLN A 1 5.58 29.38 13.00
CA GLN A 1 5.08 30.54 12.23
C GLN A 1 4.91 30.17 10.74
N ALA A 2 5.93 29.65 10.03
CA ALA A 2 5.87 29.32 8.61
C ALA A 2 4.72 28.36 8.20
N LEU A 3 4.27 27.46 9.09
CA LEU A 3 3.09 26.63 8.86
C LEU A 3 1.79 27.44 8.98
N LEU A 4 1.70 28.33 9.96
CA LEU A 4 0.55 29.18 10.17
C LEU A 4 0.36 30.16 9.01
N ASP A 5 1.45 30.72 8.50
CA ASP A 5 1.44 31.65 7.37
C ASP A 5 0.90 30.99 6.07
N ARG A 6 0.94 29.66 5.99
CA ARG A 6 0.40 28.86 4.88
C ARG A 6 -1.08 28.51 5.03
N CYS A 7 -1.65 28.70 6.22
CA CYS A 7 -3.04 28.30 6.47
C CYS A 7 -4.07 29.28 5.85
N GLY A 8 -3.67 30.50 5.45
CA GLY A 8 -4.60 31.50 4.91
C GLY A 8 -5.78 31.74 5.85
N ASP A 9 -7.00 31.58 5.34
CA ASP A 9 -8.25 31.79 6.08
C ASP A 9 -8.70 30.57 6.90
N ILE A 10 -7.88 29.51 6.98
CA ILE A 10 -8.22 28.32 7.77
C ILE A 10 -8.22 28.68 9.26
N PRO A 11 -9.27 28.33 10.04
CA PRO A 11 -9.31 28.59 11.46
C PRO A 11 -8.16 27.89 12.19
N VAL A 12 -7.38 28.67 12.95
CA VAL A 12 -6.25 28.20 13.77
C VAL A 12 -6.54 28.49 15.24
N TYR A 13 -6.67 27.42 16.02
CA TYR A 13 -6.89 27.53 17.46
C TYR A 13 -5.61 27.22 18.21
N THR A 14 -5.30 27.98 19.23
CA THR A 14 -4.14 27.74 20.10
C THR A 14 -4.58 27.42 21.52
N ALA A 15 -3.93 26.46 22.15
CA ALA A 15 -4.19 26.10 23.55
C ALA A 15 -2.90 25.60 24.20
N LYS A 16 -2.91 25.53 25.55
CA LYS A 16 -1.84 24.87 26.29
C LYS A 16 -1.79 23.36 25.93
N PHE A 17 -0.60 22.78 26.04
CA PHE A 17 -0.35 21.41 25.61
C PHE A 17 -1.20 20.35 26.35
N ASP A 18 -1.49 20.59 27.64
CA ASP A 18 -2.37 19.78 28.47
C ASP A 18 -3.81 19.76 27.92
N ILE A 19 -4.34 20.90 27.49
CA ILE A 19 -5.67 21.03 26.88
C ILE A 19 -5.71 20.26 25.53
N LEU A 20 -4.70 20.44 24.70
CA LEU A 20 -4.61 19.69 23.43
C LEU A 20 -4.55 18.17 23.66
N THR A 21 -3.86 17.73 24.72
CA THR A 21 -3.81 16.33 25.11
C THR A 21 -5.17 15.81 25.58
N GLN A 22 -5.96 16.62 26.31
CA GLN A 22 -7.33 16.26 26.70
C GLN A 22 -8.26 16.11 25.49
N ILE A 23 -8.18 17.02 24.52
CA ILE A 23 -8.98 16.95 23.29
C ILE A 23 -8.71 15.65 22.52
N THR A 24 -7.47 15.19 22.49
CA THR A 24 -7.10 13.98 21.74
C THR A 24 -7.33 12.67 22.49
N GLY A 25 -7.48 12.73 23.80
CA GLY A 25 -7.57 11.56 24.67
C GLY A 25 -6.27 10.75 24.79
N PHE A 26 -5.14 11.28 24.35
CA PHE A 26 -3.82 10.65 24.45
C PHE A 26 -2.71 11.70 24.51
N LYS A 27 -1.55 11.31 25.07
CA LYS A 27 -0.40 12.21 25.19
C LYS A 27 0.14 12.56 23.80
N LEU A 28 0.07 13.84 23.45
CA LEU A 28 0.67 14.37 22.24
C LEU A 28 2.21 14.31 22.34
N THR A 29 2.86 13.98 21.24
CA THR A 29 4.32 14.05 21.12
C THR A 29 4.78 15.27 20.31
N ARG A 30 3.86 15.87 19.55
CA ARG A 30 4.05 17.09 18.75
C ARG A 30 2.84 17.99 18.95
N GLY A 31 3.05 19.29 19.05
CA GLY A 31 2.02 20.27 19.44
C GLY A 31 1.12 20.75 18.30
N LEU A 32 0.89 19.94 17.25
CA LEU A 32 0.04 20.31 16.13
C LEU A 32 -0.98 19.20 15.83
N LEU A 33 -2.23 19.60 15.68
CA LEU A 33 -3.35 18.78 15.24
C LEU A 33 -3.97 19.43 14.01
N CYS A 34 -4.31 18.63 13.00
CA CYS A 34 -5.03 19.08 11.81
C CYS A 34 -6.28 18.23 11.61
N ALA A 35 -7.41 18.87 11.36
CA ALA A 35 -8.61 18.24 10.79
C ALA A 35 -8.67 18.63 9.33
N MET A 36 -8.90 17.65 8.45
CA MET A 36 -8.91 17.85 7.01
C MET A 36 -10.07 17.06 6.38
N ASP A 37 -10.71 17.66 5.39
CA ASP A 37 -11.68 16.95 4.57
C ASP A 37 -10.97 15.88 3.71
N ARG A 38 -11.62 14.73 3.56
CA ARG A 38 -11.12 13.68 2.68
C ARG A 38 -11.32 14.08 1.22
N LYS A 39 -10.27 13.99 0.44
CA LYS A 39 -10.40 14.16 -1.01
C LYS A 39 -11.16 12.97 -1.60
N LYS A 40 -11.97 13.24 -2.63
CA LYS A 40 -12.54 12.18 -3.46
C LYS A 40 -11.39 11.41 -4.14
N LEU A 41 -11.41 10.11 -3.99
CA LEU A 41 -10.43 9.25 -4.66
C LEU A 41 -10.79 9.12 -6.16
N PRO A 42 -9.80 9.01 -7.04
CA PRO A 42 -10.04 8.71 -8.45
C PRO A 42 -10.54 7.26 -8.62
N GLU A 43 -11.21 6.98 -9.72
CA GLU A 43 -11.51 5.61 -10.13
C GLU A 43 -10.19 4.87 -10.47
N ALA A 44 -10.19 3.54 -10.32
CA ALA A 44 -8.96 2.75 -10.46
C ALA A 44 -8.35 2.80 -11.87
N ASP A 45 -9.18 2.80 -12.91
CA ASP A 45 -8.77 2.92 -14.30
C ASP A 45 -8.12 4.28 -14.61
N VAL A 46 -8.69 5.36 -14.06
CA VAL A 46 -8.14 6.72 -14.19
C VAL A 46 -6.79 6.82 -13.48
N LEU A 47 -6.68 6.24 -12.27
CA LEU A 47 -5.44 6.23 -11.52
C LEU A 47 -4.34 5.47 -12.26
N CYS A 48 -4.66 4.28 -12.77
CA CYS A 48 -3.70 3.32 -13.31
C CYS A 48 -3.25 3.61 -14.75
N GLY A 49 -3.88 4.56 -15.45
CA GLY A 49 -3.69 4.77 -16.90
C GLY A 49 -2.22 4.84 -17.34
N ASN A 50 -1.39 5.58 -16.62
CA ASN A 50 0.03 5.77 -16.92
C ASN A 50 0.98 5.12 -15.90
N MET A 51 0.48 4.19 -15.09
CA MET A 51 1.28 3.51 -14.06
C MET A 51 1.89 2.22 -14.62
N HIS A 52 3.06 1.86 -14.10
CA HIS A 52 3.82 0.68 -14.54
C HIS A 52 4.01 -0.33 -13.41
N ARG A 53 4.23 0.13 -12.18
CA ARG A 53 4.45 -0.69 -11.00
C ARG A 53 3.46 -0.32 -9.91
N ILE A 54 2.50 -1.18 -9.65
CA ILE A 54 1.48 -0.92 -8.62
C ILE A 54 1.53 -1.95 -7.51
N ALA A 55 1.36 -1.48 -6.28
CA ALA A 55 1.17 -2.32 -5.11
C ALA A 55 -0.33 -2.55 -4.90
N VAL A 56 -0.73 -3.77 -4.61
CA VAL A 56 -2.12 -4.12 -4.34
C VAL A 56 -2.23 -4.81 -2.99
N LEU A 57 -3.07 -4.29 -2.13
CA LEU A 57 -3.32 -4.82 -0.80
C LEU A 57 -4.67 -5.54 -0.80
N GLU A 58 -4.65 -6.84 -0.55
CA GLU A 58 -5.85 -7.65 -0.43
C GLU A 58 -6.10 -7.97 1.04
N ASP A 59 -7.16 -7.35 1.58
CA ASP A 59 -7.68 -7.55 2.94
C ASP A 59 -6.66 -7.35 4.08
N VAL A 60 -5.69 -6.46 3.88
CA VAL A 60 -4.71 -6.11 4.91
C VAL A 60 -5.37 -5.25 6.00
N MET A 61 -5.85 -5.88 7.06
CA MET A 61 -6.69 -5.26 8.09
C MET A 61 -5.91 -4.47 9.16
N ASN A 62 -4.61 -4.70 9.29
CA ASN A 62 -3.82 -4.00 10.31
C ASN A 62 -3.36 -2.62 9.81
N PRO A 63 -3.82 -1.50 10.41
CA PRO A 63 -3.45 -0.16 9.95
C PRO A 63 -1.94 0.15 10.10
N THR A 64 -1.23 -0.58 10.97
CA THR A 64 0.23 -0.48 11.07
C THR A 64 0.89 -1.04 9.82
N ASN A 65 0.43 -2.19 9.33
CA ASN A 65 0.96 -2.80 8.12
C ASN A 65 0.60 -1.97 6.88
N VAL A 66 -0.64 -1.51 6.77
CA VAL A 66 -1.04 -0.59 5.68
C VAL A 66 -0.11 0.63 5.65
N GLY A 67 0.10 1.31 6.79
CA GLY A 67 0.98 2.47 6.85
C GLY A 67 2.43 2.16 6.48
N ALA A 68 2.97 1.02 6.90
CA ALA A 68 4.33 0.59 6.57
C ALA A 68 4.48 0.23 5.09
N ILE A 69 3.47 -0.45 4.51
CA ILE A 69 3.44 -0.78 3.07
C ILE A 69 3.41 0.50 2.23
N PHE A 70 2.57 1.48 2.58
CA PHE A 70 2.55 2.78 1.90
C PHE A 70 3.91 3.48 1.93
N ARG A 71 4.60 3.41 3.07
CA ARG A 71 5.95 3.97 3.20
C ARG A 71 6.95 3.26 2.30
N SER A 72 6.93 1.93 2.27
CA SER A 72 7.79 1.12 1.40
C SER A 72 7.48 1.35 -0.06
N ALA A 73 6.20 1.39 -0.46
CA ALA A 73 5.77 1.64 -1.83
C ALA A 73 6.28 3.00 -2.34
N ALA A 74 6.06 4.06 -1.56
CA ALA A 74 6.54 5.40 -1.93
C ALA A 74 8.07 5.50 -1.99
N ALA A 75 8.79 4.79 -1.12
CA ALA A 75 10.25 4.84 -1.07
C ALA A 75 10.94 3.99 -2.14
N LEU A 76 10.30 2.92 -2.60
CA LEU A 76 10.91 1.87 -3.42
C LEU A 76 10.37 1.82 -4.86
N GLY A 77 9.78 2.91 -5.34
CA GLY A 77 9.48 3.09 -6.76
C GLY A 77 8.17 2.45 -7.24
N MET A 78 7.21 2.20 -6.34
CA MET A 78 5.85 1.89 -6.77
C MET A 78 5.13 3.17 -7.19
N ASP A 79 4.40 3.14 -8.30
CA ASP A 79 3.71 4.29 -8.85
C ASP A 79 2.40 4.60 -8.13
N ALA A 80 1.71 3.55 -7.67
CA ALA A 80 0.43 3.67 -6.96
C ALA A 80 0.18 2.50 -5.99
N VAL A 81 -0.80 2.67 -5.11
CA VAL A 81 -1.31 1.62 -4.23
C VAL A 81 -2.81 1.44 -4.45
N LEU A 82 -3.24 0.21 -4.74
CA LEU A 82 -4.64 -0.18 -4.78
C LEU A 82 -5.00 -1.02 -3.57
N LEU A 83 -6.23 -0.92 -3.09
CA LEU A 83 -6.69 -1.65 -1.92
C LEU A 83 -8.04 -2.32 -2.19
N THR A 84 -8.24 -3.53 -1.68
CA THR A 84 -9.59 -4.07 -1.53
C THR A 84 -10.32 -3.36 -0.39
N HIS A 85 -11.64 -3.43 -0.37
CA HIS A 85 -12.45 -2.79 0.67
C HIS A 85 -12.34 -3.46 2.05
N GLY A 86 -11.73 -4.64 2.13
CA GLY A 86 -11.41 -5.31 3.38
C GLY A 86 -10.16 -4.76 4.08
N CYS A 87 -9.37 -3.91 3.42
CA CYS A 87 -8.20 -3.30 4.02
C CYS A 87 -8.56 -2.25 5.08
N ALA A 88 -7.66 -2.07 6.06
CA ALA A 88 -7.74 -0.92 6.94
C ALA A 88 -7.58 0.39 6.15
N ASP A 89 -8.34 1.40 6.56
CA ASP A 89 -8.30 2.73 5.93
C ASP A 89 -6.90 3.36 6.01
N PRO A 90 -6.26 3.70 4.87
CA PRO A 90 -4.96 4.36 4.85
C PRO A 90 -4.94 5.72 5.56
N LEU A 91 -6.09 6.39 5.65
CA LEU A 91 -6.25 7.65 6.37
C LEU A 91 -6.60 7.45 7.86
N TYR A 92 -6.63 6.21 8.34
CA TYR A 92 -6.70 5.99 9.78
C TYR A 92 -5.44 6.52 10.45
N ARG A 93 -5.61 7.22 11.57
CA ARG A 93 -4.51 7.95 12.24
C ARG A 93 -3.23 7.13 12.44
N ARG A 94 -3.37 5.83 12.77
CA ARG A 94 -2.22 4.94 12.95
C ARG A 94 -1.48 4.69 11.64
N ALA A 95 -2.20 4.46 10.55
CA ALA A 95 -1.62 4.29 9.22
C ALA A 95 -0.88 5.55 8.76
N ILE A 96 -1.50 6.73 8.90
CA ILE A 96 -0.85 8.02 8.60
C ILE A 96 0.46 8.20 9.38
N ARG A 97 0.47 7.89 10.67
CA ARG A 97 1.68 8.02 11.50
C ARG A 97 2.78 7.06 11.11
N VAL A 98 2.45 5.79 10.87
CA VAL A 98 3.41 4.76 10.48
C VAL A 98 3.96 5.03 9.10
N SER A 99 3.13 5.48 8.17
CA SER A 99 3.57 5.87 6.82
C SER A 99 4.47 7.10 6.80
N MET A 100 4.61 7.81 7.92
CA MET A 100 5.32 9.10 7.99
C MET A 100 4.77 10.14 7.00
N GLY A 101 3.47 10.02 6.65
CA GLY A 101 2.78 10.91 5.73
C GLY A 101 2.90 10.52 4.25
N THR A 102 3.56 9.43 3.89
CA THR A 102 3.67 8.99 2.48
C THR A 102 2.32 8.61 1.88
N VAL A 103 1.32 8.29 2.70
CA VAL A 103 -0.07 8.09 2.27
C VAL A 103 -0.66 9.33 1.55
N PHE A 104 -0.09 10.51 1.74
CA PHE A 104 -0.45 11.74 1.03
C PHE A 104 0.44 12.04 -0.18
N GLN A 105 1.47 11.24 -0.41
CA GLN A 105 2.47 11.43 -1.47
C GLN A 105 2.27 10.47 -2.62
N ILE A 106 2.07 9.18 -2.33
CA ILE A 106 1.82 8.16 -3.35
C ILE A 106 0.34 8.13 -3.71
N PRO A 107 -0.03 8.13 -5.00
CA PRO A 107 -1.42 7.97 -5.43
C PRO A 107 -2.00 6.63 -4.98
N TRP A 108 -3.27 6.63 -4.58
CA TRP A 108 -3.95 5.40 -4.18
C TRP A 108 -5.47 5.49 -4.34
N THR A 109 -6.12 4.34 -4.48
CA THR A 109 -7.57 4.21 -4.48
C THR A 109 -8.00 2.79 -4.09
N TYR A 110 -9.30 2.58 -3.94
CA TYR A 110 -9.86 1.24 -3.79
C TYR A 110 -10.15 0.61 -5.14
N LEU A 111 -10.01 -0.71 -5.22
CA LEU A 111 -10.52 -1.50 -6.34
C LEU A 111 -12.05 -1.41 -6.41
N PRO A 112 -12.64 -1.50 -7.61
CA PRO A 112 -14.09 -1.51 -7.76
C PRO A 112 -14.71 -2.69 -7.01
N LYS A 113 -15.95 -2.50 -6.53
CA LYS A 113 -16.75 -3.58 -5.92
C LYS A 113 -17.44 -4.37 -7.03
N THR A 114 -16.89 -5.53 -7.36
CA THR A 114 -17.44 -6.44 -8.38
C THR A 114 -17.48 -7.87 -7.84
N GLU A 115 -18.03 -8.79 -8.60
CA GLU A 115 -17.98 -10.23 -8.34
C GLU A 115 -16.61 -10.84 -8.74
N GLU A 116 -15.79 -10.09 -9.46
CA GLU A 116 -14.46 -10.50 -9.90
C GLU A 116 -13.47 -10.50 -8.74
N ASP A 117 -12.50 -11.40 -8.76
CA ASP A 117 -11.38 -11.39 -7.82
C ASP A 117 -10.36 -10.30 -8.17
N THR A 118 -9.44 -10.08 -7.24
CA THR A 118 -8.41 -9.04 -7.36
C THR A 118 -7.60 -9.15 -8.66
N ALA A 119 -7.19 -10.35 -9.06
CA ALA A 119 -6.36 -10.54 -10.26
C ALA A 119 -7.15 -10.24 -11.55
N GLN A 120 -8.41 -10.67 -11.65
CA GLN A 120 -9.29 -10.38 -12.78
C GLN A 120 -9.53 -8.88 -12.97
N ILE A 121 -9.75 -8.15 -11.87
CA ILE A 121 -9.86 -6.69 -11.90
C ILE A 121 -8.57 -6.06 -12.44
N LEU A 122 -7.40 -6.52 -11.98
CA LEU A 122 -6.11 -5.98 -12.41
C LEU A 122 -5.82 -6.29 -13.88
N HIS A 123 -6.23 -7.44 -14.39
CA HIS A 123 -6.15 -7.76 -15.82
C HIS A 123 -6.97 -6.79 -16.66
N THR A 124 -8.18 -6.45 -16.21
CA THR A 124 -9.02 -5.44 -16.88
C THR A 124 -8.34 -4.07 -16.90
N LEU A 125 -7.53 -3.75 -15.87
CA LEU A 125 -6.71 -2.54 -15.83
C LEU A 125 -5.39 -2.65 -16.63
N GLY A 126 -5.10 -3.82 -17.23
CA GLY A 126 -3.94 -4.07 -18.08
C GLY A 126 -2.66 -4.40 -17.33
N PHE A 127 -2.76 -4.95 -16.11
CA PHE A 127 -1.59 -5.34 -15.30
C PHE A 127 -1.50 -6.86 -15.17
N PRO A 128 -0.40 -7.48 -15.64
CA PRO A 128 -0.03 -8.81 -15.19
C PRO A 128 0.19 -8.82 -13.67
N CYS A 129 -0.18 -9.92 -13.01
CA CYS A 129 -0.22 -10.03 -11.57
C CYS A 129 0.88 -10.93 -11.02
N VAL A 130 1.56 -10.44 -9.98
CA VAL A 130 2.42 -11.22 -9.09
C VAL A 130 1.71 -11.38 -7.75
N ALA A 131 1.27 -12.60 -7.43
CA ALA A 131 0.75 -12.97 -6.13
C ALA A 131 1.92 -13.32 -5.18
N MET A 132 2.08 -12.55 -4.09
CA MET A 132 3.07 -12.86 -3.06
C MET A 132 2.52 -13.97 -2.16
N ALA A 133 2.83 -15.22 -2.50
CA ALA A 133 2.34 -16.39 -1.77
C ALA A 133 3.38 -17.51 -1.76
N LEU A 134 3.37 -18.30 -0.69
CA LEU A 134 4.27 -19.43 -0.52
C LEU A 134 3.60 -20.70 -1.12
N ARG A 135 4.06 -21.13 -2.29
CA ARG A 135 3.62 -22.34 -2.96
C ARG A 135 4.84 -23.08 -3.51
N ASP A 136 4.68 -24.38 -3.78
CA ASP A 136 5.76 -25.22 -4.32
C ASP A 136 6.18 -24.79 -5.73
N ASP A 137 5.22 -24.30 -6.52
CA ASP A 137 5.40 -23.83 -7.90
C ASP A 137 5.76 -22.34 -8.01
N SER A 138 6.01 -21.65 -6.87
CA SER A 138 6.34 -20.22 -6.88
C SER A 138 7.70 -19.94 -7.50
N CYS A 139 7.74 -18.90 -8.35
CA CYS A 139 8.98 -18.32 -8.84
C CYS A 139 9.76 -17.63 -7.72
N GLU A 140 11.06 -17.52 -7.87
CA GLU A 140 11.88 -16.67 -7.00
C GLU A 140 11.66 -15.20 -7.33
N ILE A 141 11.69 -14.35 -6.31
CA ILE A 141 11.44 -12.92 -6.45
C ILE A 141 12.45 -12.21 -7.37
N CYS A 142 13.67 -12.75 -7.49
CA CYS A 142 14.74 -12.20 -8.31
C CYS A 142 14.71 -12.67 -9.77
N ASP A 143 13.64 -13.33 -10.23
CA ASP A 143 13.53 -13.78 -11.62
C ASP A 143 13.61 -12.57 -12.58
N PRO A 144 14.58 -12.58 -13.53
CA PRO A 144 14.83 -11.45 -14.42
C PRO A 144 13.65 -11.15 -15.38
N ARG A 145 12.68 -12.06 -15.51
CA ARG A 145 11.49 -11.83 -16.34
C ARG A 145 10.68 -10.63 -15.85
N PHE A 146 10.63 -10.39 -14.54
CA PHE A 146 9.82 -9.30 -13.97
C PHE A 146 10.33 -7.92 -14.38
N ALA A 147 11.64 -7.73 -14.52
CA ALA A 147 12.23 -6.47 -14.97
C ALA A 147 11.88 -6.11 -16.43
N LYS A 148 11.55 -7.13 -17.26
CA LYS A 148 11.19 -6.96 -18.68
C LYS A 148 9.71 -6.62 -18.89
N LEU A 149 8.87 -6.82 -17.88
CA LEU A 149 7.46 -6.47 -17.97
C LEU A 149 7.29 -4.95 -17.92
N ASP A 150 6.55 -4.40 -18.87
CA ASP A 150 6.25 -2.96 -18.87
C ASP A 150 5.38 -2.59 -17.67
N LYS A 151 4.31 -3.35 -17.43
CA LYS A 151 3.42 -3.18 -16.28
C LYS A 151 3.47 -4.39 -15.36
N LEU A 152 3.28 -4.16 -14.06
CA LEU A 152 3.22 -5.23 -13.07
C LEU A 152 2.45 -4.79 -11.82
N ALA A 153 1.52 -5.63 -11.38
CA ALA A 153 0.84 -5.50 -10.09
C ALA A 153 1.41 -6.50 -9.09
N VAL A 154 1.84 -6.03 -7.93
CA VAL A 154 2.35 -6.86 -6.83
C VAL A 154 1.27 -6.97 -5.77
N ILE A 155 0.68 -8.15 -5.60
CA ILE A 155 -0.45 -8.39 -4.70
C ILE A 155 0.06 -8.96 -3.38
N LEU A 156 -0.31 -8.31 -2.29
CA LEU A 156 0.05 -8.64 -0.91
C LEU A 156 -1.22 -8.98 -0.13
N GLY A 157 -1.26 -10.13 0.51
CA GLY A 157 -2.39 -10.60 1.29
C GLY A 157 -2.32 -10.25 2.77
N THR A 158 -3.36 -10.65 3.51
CA THR A 158 -3.42 -10.50 4.96
C THR A 158 -2.45 -11.41 5.70
N GLU A 159 -2.15 -11.07 6.95
CA GLU A 159 -1.37 -11.93 7.85
C GLU A 159 -2.22 -13.13 8.27
N GLY A 160 -1.64 -14.31 8.21
CA GLY A 160 -2.26 -15.58 8.59
C GLY A 160 -2.88 -16.33 7.41
N GLU A 161 -3.91 -15.81 6.78
CA GLU A 161 -4.59 -16.49 5.65
C GLU A 161 -3.92 -16.23 4.29
N GLY A 162 -3.16 -15.14 4.18
CA GLY A 162 -2.51 -14.75 2.93
C GLY A 162 -3.47 -14.17 1.89
N LEU A 163 -3.24 -14.47 0.63
CA LEU A 163 -4.10 -14.10 -0.50
C LEU A 163 -5.24 -15.11 -0.69
N ARG A 164 -6.35 -14.66 -1.22
CA ARG A 164 -7.46 -15.54 -1.61
C ARG A 164 -7.00 -16.52 -2.68
N GLN A 165 -7.54 -17.74 -2.63
CA GLN A 165 -7.15 -18.80 -3.57
C GLN A 165 -7.48 -18.43 -5.02
N GLU A 166 -8.58 -17.76 -5.25
CA GLU A 166 -9.00 -17.27 -6.57
C GLU A 166 -7.98 -16.27 -7.13
N THR A 167 -7.55 -15.30 -6.32
CA THR A 167 -6.53 -14.31 -6.69
C THR A 167 -5.21 -14.98 -7.07
N ILE A 168 -4.78 -15.98 -6.29
CA ILE A 168 -3.56 -16.74 -6.60
C ILE A 168 -3.73 -17.50 -7.92
N THR A 169 -4.88 -18.16 -8.13
CA THR A 169 -5.13 -18.98 -9.30
C THR A 169 -5.17 -18.18 -10.61
N HIS A 170 -5.70 -16.96 -10.54
CA HIS A 170 -5.80 -16.07 -11.71
C HIS A 170 -4.59 -15.15 -11.90
N SER A 171 -3.61 -15.17 -10.98
CA SER A 171 -2.36 -14.43 -11.17
C SER A 171 -1.42 -15.15 -12.14
N GLU A 172 -0.73 -14.41 -13.03
CA GLU A 172 0.26 -14.98 -13.95
C GLU A 172 1.46 -15.59 -13.24
N TYR A 173 1.80 -15.01 -12.09
CA TYR A 173 2.97 -15.46 -11.33
C TYR A 173 2.62 -15.54 -9.85
N THR A 174 3.04 -16.63 -9.23
CA THR A 174 3.15 -16.72 -7.78
C THR A 174 4.61 -16.59 -7.42
N VAL A 175 4.93 -15.69 -6.49
CA VAL A 175 6.32 -15.37 -6.15
C VAL A 175 6.54 -15.54 -4.66
N LYS A 176 7.68 -16.14 -4.31
CA LYS A 176 8.14 -16.30 -2.93
C LYS A 176 9.45 -15.57 -2.68
N ILE A 177 9.60 -15.09 -1.46
CA ILE A 177 10.89 -14.65 -0.91
C ILE A 177 11.55 -15.89 -0.33
N PRO A 178 12.76 -16.29 -0.77
CA PRO A 178 13.47 -17.43 -0.18
C PRO A 178 13.72 -17.21 1.31
N MET A 179 13.34 -18.19 2.12
CA MET A 179 13.53 -18.18 3.57
C MET A 179 14.54 -19.24 4.01
N THR A 180 15.10 -19.06 5.20
CA THR A 180 16.02 -20.00 5.84
C THR A 180 15.56 -20.30 7.27
N HIS A 181 16.15 -21.32 7.90
CA HIS A 181 15.89 -21.69 9.31
C HIS A 181 14.41 -22.03 9.61
N ASP A 182 13.73 -22.71 8.69
CA ASP A 182 12.33 -23.14 8.84
C ASP A 182 11.36 -21.97 9.16
N VAL A 183 11.70 -20.77 8.67
CA VAL A 183 10.80 -19.61 8.72
C VAL A 183 9.88 -19.65 7.52
N ASP A 184 8.56 -19.72 7.74
CA ASP A 184 7.58 -19.84 6.65
C ASP A 184 7.30 -18.51 5.96
N SER A 185 7.27 -17.41 6.70
CA SER A 185 6.88 -16.10 6.16
C SER A 185 7.47 -14.93 6.92
N LEU A 186 7.46 -13.75 6.28
CA LEU A 186 7.72 -12.46 6.91
C LEU A 186 6.39 -11.74 7.21
N ASN A 187 6.41 -10.85 8.19
CA ASN A 187 5.34 -9.85 8.32
C ASN A 187 5.11 -9.16 6.97
N VAL A 188 3.85 -8.95 6.58
CA VAL A 188 3.46 -8.43 5.25
C VAL A 188 4.13 -7.09 4.92
N ALA A 189 4.36 -6.21 5.90
CA ALA A 189 5.07 -4.95 5.67
C ALA A 189 6.56 -5.16 5.39
N ALA A 190 7.20 -6.16 6.01
CA ALA A 190 8.59 -6.52 5.71
C ALA A 190 8.68 -7.18 4.32
N ALA A 191 7.78 -8.13 4.04
CA ALA A 191 7.68 -8.77 2.73
C ALA A 191 7.46 -7.74 1.60
N SER A 192 6.61 -6.74 1.82
CA SER A 192 6.37 -5.67 0.86
C SER A 192 7.63 -4.87 0.52
N ALA A 193 8.47 -4.57 1.52
CA ALA A 193 9.69 -3.81 1.27
C ALA A 193 10.68 -4.60 0.39
N VAL A 194 10.83 -5.92 0.64
CA VAL A 194 11.66 -6.80 -0.20
C VAL A 194 11.07 -6.92 -1.61
N ALA A 195 9.75 -7.14 -1.71
CA ALA A 195 9.06 -7.26 -2.98
C ALA A 195 9.17 -5.99 -3.82
N PHE A 196 8.94 -4.83 -3.25
CA PHE A 196 9.03 -3.57 -3.98
C PHE A 196 10.46 -3.22 -4.39
N TRP A 197 11.45 -3.51 -3.53
CA TRP A 197 12.86 -3.32 -3.89
C TRP A 197 13.26 -4.13 -5.12
N GLU A 198 12.77 -5.34 -5.25
CA GLU A 198 13.13 -6.21 -6.37
C GLU A 198 12.23 -6.00 -7.59
N LEU A 199 10.92 -5.98 -7.40
CA LEU A 199 9.94 -5.96 -8.49
C LEU A 199 9.65 -4.57 -9.07
N SER A 200 10.11 -3.47 -8.44
CA SER A 200 10.03 -2.13 -9.02
C SER A 200 11.03 -1.90 -10.15
N LYS A 201 12.09 -2.71 -10.21
CA LYS A 201 13.13 -2.60 -11.25
C LYS A 201 12.54 -2.82 -12.64
N ARG A 202 12.92 -1.97 -13.56
CA ARG A 202 12.56 -2.08 -14.99
C ARG A 202 13.83 -1.97 -15.83
N GLU A 203 13.94 -2.82 -16.84
CA GLU A 203 14.89 -2.57 -17.93
C GLU A 203 14.35 -1.38 -18.73
N THR A 204 15.08 -0.25 -18.72
CA THR A 204 14.75 0.88 -19.58
C THR A 204 15.16 0.51 -21.00
N VAL A 205 14.19 0.41 -21.89
CA VAL A 205 14.42 0.20 -23.32
C VAL A 205 14.98 1.47 -23.95
#